data_c4afdd78601d4dd295325033965dbb71
#
_entry.id   c4afdd78601d4dd295325033965dbb71
#
_cell.length_a   1.000
_cell.length_b   1.000
_cell.length_c   1.000
_cell.angle_alpha   90.00
_cell.angle_beta   90.00
_cell.angle_gamma   90.00
#
_symmetry.space_group_name_H-M   'P 1'
#
loop_
_entity.id
_entity.type
_entity.pdbx_description
1 polymer ?
#
loop_
_entity_poly.entity_id
_entity_poly.type
_entity_poly.pdbx_seq_one_letter_code
_entity_poly.pdbx_strand_id
1 'polypeptide(L)'
;MYERLRTSLIFSKLEVIKLLIYIHRMHNLYAIFAKFLNICKQVAGNLVNESGNVPRRGVVPKFSDLEIVALNMTSEVTGIDSESLLFAKLQEYRNEIPNLISRRQYNDRRKITSSLCNRIRERMAAEIDGGEDYFCIDSKPIEVCRFARFKRCSMGRKDFEKAPSVGYCASQGVFYYGYKLHALCGLSGVIHSFDLTKASVHDIHYLKDVKVDYSNCTVIGDRGYISAQVQLDLFETANIRLEVPYRCNQKEWKPTFPAFAKARKRIETLFSQLCDQFMIIRNYAKDTGGLFARIIGKISAITILQYINYKNGKPIGRVKYALI
;
A
#
# COMPACT_ATOMS: atom_id res chain seq x y z
N MET A 1 31.53 46.37 11.32
CA MET A 1 30.11 46.09 11.56
C MET A 1 29.32 45.83 10.29
N TYR A 2 29.51 46.62 9.24
CA TYR A 2 28.81 46.48 7.91
C TYR A 2 29.17 45.21 7.13
N GLU A 3 30.39 44.71 7.17
CA GLU A 3 30.82 43.50 6.47
C GLU A 3 30.27 42.21 7.12
N ARG A 4 30.14 42.17 8.45
CA ARG A 4 29.52 41.00 9.15
C ARG A 4 28.03 40.88 8.86
N LEU A 5 27.32 41.99 8.64
CA LEU A 5 25.92 41.96 8.26
C LEU A 5 25.73 41.54 6.80
N ARG A 6 26.65 41.93 5.89
CA ARG A 6 26.62 41.47 4.48
C ARG A 6 26.89 39.98 4.33
N THR A 7 27.86 39.42 5.04
CA THR A 7 28.15 37.99 5.04
C THR A 7 26.99 37.16 5.66
N SER A 8 26.36 37.63 6.74
CA SER A 8 25.19 37.00 7.33
C SER A 8 23.97 36.98 6.39
N LEU A 9 23.73 38.09 5.66
CA LEU A 9 22.64 38.18 4.67
C LEU A 9 22.89 37.29 3.42
N ILE A 10 24.14 37.15 3.00
CA ILE A 10 24.51 36.27 1.87
C ILE A 10 24.37 34.77 2.30
N PHE A 11 24.76 34.42 3.51
CA PHE A 11 24.57 33.09 4.05
C PHE A 11 23.08 32.73 4.17
N SER A 12 22.24 33.65 4.65
CA SER A 12 20.80 33.40 4.73
C SER A 12 20.15 33.28 3.36
N LYS A 13 20.57 34.07 2.36
CA LYS A 13 20.10 33.92 0.97
C LYS A 13 20.53 32.61 0.32
N LEU A 14 21.75 32.16 0.56
CA LEU A 14 22.22 30.86 0.06
C LEU A 14 21.48 29.68 0.72
N GLU A 15 21.18 29.76 2.01
CA GLU A 15 20.38 28.77 2.70
C GLU A 15 18.93 28.75 2.21
N VAL A 16 18.33 29.91 2.00
CA VAL A 16 16.99 30.03 1.40
C VAL A 16 16.97 29.47 -0.03
N ILE A 17 17.99 29.78 -0.84
CA ILE A 17 18.11 29.22 -2.20
C ILE A 17 18.33 27.70 -2.14
N LYS A 18 19.19 27.20 -1.25
CA LYS A 18 19.37 25.76 -1.04
C LYS A 18 18.07 25.11 -0.57
N LEU A 19 17.33 25.75 0.33
CA LEU A 19 16.04 25.28 0.81
C LEU A 19 14.98 25.29 -0.31
N LEU A 20 14.93 26.33 -1.14
CA LEU A 20 14.04 26.43 -2.30
C LEU A 20 14.39 25.39 -3.37
N ILE A 21 15.68 25.18 -3.67
CA ILE A 21 16.13 24.12 -4.58
C ILE A 21 15.81 22.74 -4.00
N TYR A 22 15.96 22.56 -2.69
CA TYR A 22 15.63 21.34 -1.98
C TYR A 22 14.13 21.07 -2.00
N ILE A 23 13.29 22.08 -1.71
CA ILE A 23 11.83 22.00 -1.79
C ILE A 23 11.39 21.73 -3.24
N HIS A 24 11.99 22.40 -4.21
CA HIS A 24 11.70 22.18 -5.64
C HIS A 24 12.07 20.77 -6.09
N ARG A 25 13.23 20.23 -5.64
CA ARG A 25 13.64 18.84 -5.90
C ARG A 25 12.72 17.82 -5.23
N MET A 26 12.28 18.07 -3.99
CA MET A 26 11.36 17.19 -3.27
C MET A 26 9.96 17.10 -3.89
N HIS A 27 9.53 18.14 -4.59
CA HIS A 27 8.21 18.21 -5.23
C HIS A 27 8.26 18.01 -6.74
N ASN A 28 9.42 17.70 -7.33
CA ASN A 28 9.53 17.43 -8.75
C ASN A 28 8.92 16.08 -9.09
N LEU A 29 7.72 16.09 -9.65
CA LEU A 29 6.95 14.91 -10.05
C LEU A 29 7.75 13.97 -10.95
N TYR A 30 8.50 14.54 -11.91
CA TYR A 30 9.33 13.75 -12.82
C TYR A 30 10.51 13.08 -12.11
N ALA A 31 11.19 13.78 -11.20
CA ALA A 31 12.31 13.21 -10.47
C ALA A 31 11.89 11.99 -9.61
N ILE A 32 10.72 12.08 -8.95
CA ILE A 32 10.15 10.96 -8.18
C ILE A 32 9.78 9.82 -9.14
N PHE A 33 9.14 10.13 -10.25
CA PHE A 33 8.78 9.13 -11.27
C PHE A 33 10.01 8.41 -11.81
N ALA A 34 11.06 9.13 -12.21
CA ALA A 34 12.29 8.56 -12.72
C ALA A 34 13.01 7.67 -11.66
N LYS A 35 13.04 8.12 -10.40
CA LYS A 35 13.59 7.33 -9.29
C LYS A 35 12.81 6.02 -9.09
N PHE A 36 11.47 6.09 -9.08
CA PHE A 36 10.63 4.92 -8.90
C PHE A 36 10.70 3.97 -10.09
N LEU A 37 10.74 4.51 -11.33
CA LEU A 37 10.93 3.70 -12.52
C LEU A 37 12.25 2.91 -12.49
N ASN A 38 13.34 3.55 -12.05
CA ASN A 38 14.62 2.87 -11.90
C ASN A 38 14.55 1.73 -10.86
N ILE A 39 13.94 1.98 -9.72
CA ILE A 39 13.73 0.93 -8.69
C ILE A 39 12.85 -0.19 -9.25
N CYS A 40 11.75 0.13 -9.93
CA CYS A 40 10.89 -0.88 -10.56
C CYS A 40 11.64 -1.74 -11.58
N LYS A 41 12.53 -1.15 -12.39
CA LYS A 41 13.38 -1.89 -13.32
C LYS A 41 14.31 -2.88 -12.60
N GLN A 42 14.95 -2.46 -11.51
CA GLN A 42 15.84 -3.31 -10.72
C GLN A 42 15.08 -4.48 -10.05
N VAL A 43 13.90 -4.20 -9.49
CA VAL A 43 13.12 -5.20 -8.74
C VAL A 43 12.31 -6.12 -9.66
N ALA A 44 11.85 -5.64 -10.81
CA ALA A 44 10.98 -6.40 -11.69
C ALA A 44 11.66 -7.65 -12.27
N GLY A 45 12.98 -7.60 -12.58
CA GLY A 45 13.72 -8.74 -13.12
C GLY A 45 12.97 -9.42 -14.27
N ASN A 46 12.72 -10.72 -14.15
CA ASN A 46 12.04 -11.56 -15.15
C ASN A 46 10.52 -11.36 -15.28
N LEU A 47 9.93 -10.43 -14.54
CA LEU A 47 8.48 -10.11 -14.67
C LEU A 47 8.15 -9.37 -15.96
N VAL A 48 9.14 -8.74 -16.56
CA VAL A 48 9.01 -7.92 -17.76
C VAL A 48 10.13 -8.23 -18.75
N ASN A 49 9.92 -7.88 -20.01
CA ASN A 49 10.96 -7.93 -21.04
C ASN A 49 11.89 -6.71 -20.95
N GLU A 50 12.90 -6.64 -21.81
CA GLU A 50 13.89 -5.54 -21.87
C GLU A 50 13.24 -4.15 -22.04
N SER A 51 12.09 -4.08 -22.74
CA SER A 51 11.31 -2.84 -22.92
C SER A 51 10.47 -2.47 -21.70
N GLY A 52 10.53 -3.22 -20.59
CA GLY A 52 9.76 -2.98 -19.38
C GLY A 52 8.28 -3.34 -19.47
N ASN A 53 7.90 -4.21 -20.39
CA ASN A 53 6.53 -4.68 -20.60
C ASN A 53 6.36 -6.14 -20.18
N VAL A 54 5.22 -6.48 -19.61
CA VAL A 54 4.82 -7.88 -19.38
C VAL A 54 4.75 -8.59 -20.74
N PRO A 55 5.35 -9.78 -20.88
CA PRO A 55 5.28 -10.54 -22.11
C PRO A 55 3.83 -10.79 -22.56
N ARG A 56 3.50 -10.41 -23.80
CA ARG A 56 2.17 -10.56 -24.38
C ARG A 56 2.24 -10.63 -25.92
N ARG A 57 1.20 -11.17 -26.54
CA ARG A 57 1.05 -11.12 -28.00
C ARG A 57 0.61 -9.71 -28.43
N GLY A 58 1.03 -9.29 -29.63
CA GLY A 58 0.62 -8.02 -30.24
C GLY A 58 1.63 -6.90 -30.11
N VAL A 59 1.18 -5.66 -30.31
CA VAL A 59 2.03 -4.48 -30.33
C VAL A 59 2.59 -4.17 -28.93
N VAL A 60 3.90 -3.99 -28.84
CA VAL A 60 4.59 -3.61 -27.60
C VAL A 60 4.34 -2.12 -27.32
N PRO A 61 3.78 -1.76 -26.18
CA PRO A 61 3.54 -0.36 -25.84
C PRO A 61 4.86 0.42 -25.67
N LYS A 62 4.93 1.61 -26.30
CA LYS A 62 6.09 2.52 -26.15
C LYS A 62 6.19 3.10 -24.73
N PHE A 63 5.07 3.50 -24.12
CA PHE A 63 5.01 3.81 -22.69
C PHE A 63 4.83 2.48 -21.95
N SER A 64 5.87 1.97 -21.32
CA SER A 64 5.96 0.60 -20.80
C SER A 64 5.03 0.34 -19.62
N ASP A 65 4.83 -0.94 -19.27
CA ASP A 65 4.05 -1.32 -18.09
C ASP A 65 4.75 -0.90 -16.79
N LEU A 66 6.09 -0.91 -16.76
CA LEU A 66 6.85 -0.37 -15.62
C LEU A 66 6.66 1.13 -15.46
N GLU A 67 6.54 1.89 -16.55
CA GLU A 67 6.24 3.32 -16.47
C GLU A 67 4.83 3.56 -15.92
N ILE A 68 3.84 2.72 -16.26
CA ILE A 68 2.49 2.77 -15.65
C ILE A 68 2.58 2.53 -14.15
N VAL A 69 3.31 1.48 -13.72
CA VAL A 69 3.49 1.14 -12.29
C VAL A 69 4.20 2.25 -11.54
N ALA A 70 5.30 2.77 -12.08
CA ALA A 70 6.06 3.86 -11.45
C ALA A 70 5.22 5.13 -11.35
N LEU A 71 4.47 5.50 -12.41
CA LEU A 71 3.61 6.67 -12.41
C LEU A 71 2.45 6.52 -11.41
N ASN A 72 1.87 5.32 -11.27
CA ASN A 72 0.84 5.04 -10.28
C ASN A 72 1.37 5.26 -8.85
N MET A 73 2.52 4.67 -8.50
CA MET A 73 3.13 4.89 -7.19
C MET A 73 3.54 6.36 -6.97
N THR A 74 4.02 7.03 -8.00
CA THR A 74 4.37 8.46 -7.93
C THR A 74 3.16 9.32 -7.60
N SER A 75 2.03 9.10 -8.25
CA SER A 75 0.79 9.86 -7.99
C SER A 75 0.33 9.68 -6.54
N GLU A 76 0.38 8.45 -6.02
CA GLU A 76 -0.03 8.15 -4.64
C GLU A 76 0.92 8.77 -3.60
N VAL A 77 2.24 8.71 -3.84
CA VAL A 77 3.25 9.30 -2.95
C VAL A 77 3.19 10.84 -2.93
N THR A 78 2.87 11.46 -4.06
CA THR A 78 2.71 12.92 -4.16
C THR A 78 1.34 13.43 -3.74
N GLY A 79 0.44 12.52 -3.31
CA GLY A 79 -0.92 12.86 -2.88
C GLY A 79 -1.85 13.31 -4.01
N ILE A 80 -1.50 13.03 -5.28
CA ILE A 80 -2.31 13.38 -6.44
C ILE A 80 -3.32 12.25 -6.71
N ASP A 81 -4.48 12.31 -6.09
CA ASP A 81 -5.54 11.32 -6.22
C ASP A 81 -6.43 11.50 -7.47
N SER A 82 -6.36 12.66 -8.11
CA SER A 82 -7.07 13.00 -9.35
C SER A 82 -6.20 12.72 -10.59
N GLU A 83 -6.62 11.76 -11.42
CA GLU A 83 -5.95 11.50 -12.70
C GLU A 83 -5.95 12.71 -13.64
N SER A 84 -7.00 13.54 -13.61
CA SER A 84 -7.05 14.77 -14.40
C SER A 84 -5.98 15.77 -13.95
N LEU A 85 -5.79 15.94 -12.64
CA LEU A 85 -4.74 16.80 -12.10
C LEU A 85 -3.34 16.21 -12.39
N LEU A 86 -3.17 14.90 -12.25
CA LEU A 86 -1.92 14.22 -12.60
C LEU A 86 -1.52 14.52 -14.04
N PHE A 87 -2.44 14.31 -14.99
CA PHE A 87 -2.17 14.52 -16.41
C PHE A 87 -2.00 16.00 -16.78
N ALA A 88 -2.65 16.93 -16.07
CA ALA A 88 -2.39 18.37 -16.23
C ALA A 88 -0.95 18.71 -15.84
N LYS A 89 -0.47 18.23 -14.69
CA LYS A 89 0.91 18.43 -14.24
C LYS A 89 1.94 17.74 -15.14
N LEU A 90 1.64 16.56 -15.70
CA LEU A 90 2.55 15.84 -16.60
C LEU A 90 2.76 16.55 -17.96
N GLN A 91 1.89 17.50 -18.34
CA GLN A 91 2.14 18.30 -19.54
C GLN A 91 3.43 19.13 -19.45
N GLU A 92 3.83 19.54 -18.25
CA GLU A 92 5.08 20.29 -18.00
C GLU A 92 6.33 19.46 -18.32
N TYR A 93 6.20 18.11 -18.35
CA TYR A 93 7.29 17.14 -18.53
C TYR A 93 7.18 16.35 -19.84
N ARG A 94 6.55 16.94 -20.88
CA ARG A 94 6.36 16.25 -22.16
C ARG A 94 7.68 15.94 -22.89
N ASN A 95 8.69 16.76 -22.69
CA ASN A 95 10.00 16.54 -23.29
C ASN A 95 10.74 15.35 -22.63
N GLU A 96 10.59 15.20 -21.32
CA GLU A 96 11.20 14.14 -20.53
C GLU A 96 10.42 12.82 -20.64
N ILE A 97 9.12 12.89 -20.95
CA ILE A 97 8.23 11.72 -21.11
C ILE A 97 7.57 11.75 -22.51
N PRO A 98 8.34 11.57 -23.58
CA PRO A 98 7.84 11.76 -24.96
C PRO A 98 6.76 10.75 -25.35
N ASN A 99 6.75 9.57 -24.75
CA ASN A 99 5.77 8.51 -25.03
C ASN A 99 4.56 8.53 -24.06
N LEU A 100 4.37 9.62 -23.29
CA LEU A 100 3.26 9.73 -22.35
C LEU A 100 1.92 9.51 -23.08
N ILE A 101 1.17 8.54 -22.58
CA ILE A 101 -0.15 8.14 -23.10
C ILE A 101 -1.27 9.08 -22.64
N SER A 102 -2.46 8.91 -23.18
CA SER A 102 -3.64 9.65 -22.72
C SER A 102 -4.09 9.20 -21.31
N ARG A 103 -4.79 10.07 -20.58
CA ARG A 103 -5.37 9.76 -19.27
C ARG A 103 -6.27 8.51 -19.32
N ARG A 104 -7.07 8.34 -20.40
CA ARG A 104 -7.94 7.17 -20.57
C ARG A 104 -7.12 5.89 -20.69
N GLN A 105 -6.12 5.88 -21.57
CA GLN A 105 -5.22 4.73 -21.73
C GLN A 105 -4.49 4.39 -20.41
N TYR A 106 -4.05 5.41 -19.66
CA TYR A 106 -3.45 5.22 -18.34
C TYR A 106 -4.42 4.54 -17.36
N ASN A 107 -5.67 5.02 -17.26
CA ASN A 107 -6.68 4.42 -16.38
C ASN A 107 -6.93 2.95 -16.71
N ASP A 108 -7.08 2.62 -18.00
CA ASP A 108 -7.32 1.24 -18.43
C ASP A 108 -6.09 0.36 -18.17
N ARG A 109 -4.90 0.84 -18.53
CA ARG A 109 -3.65 0.09 -18.33
C ARG A 109 -3.28 -0.08 -16.87
N ARG A 110 -3.55 0.92 -16.00
CA ARG A 110 -3.32 0.80 -14.57
C ARG A 110 -4.07 -0.37 -13.94
N LYS A 111 -5.30 -0.64 -14.38
CA LYS A 111 -6.06 -1.82 -13.94
C LYS A 111 -5.41 -3.13 -14.41
N ILE A 112 -4.97 -3.17 -15.67
CA ILE A 112 -4.31 -4.35 -16.27
C ILE A 112 -2.97 -4.62 -15.59
N THR A 113 -2.18 -3.59 -15.29
CA THR A 113 -0.85 -3.72 -14.69
C THR A 113 -0.87 -3.81 -13.15
N SER A 114 -2.04 -3.85 -12.51
CA SER A 114 -2.16 -3.96 -11.06
C SER A 114 -1.49 -5.22 -10.49
N SER A 115 -1.59 -6.35 -11.19
CA SER A 115 -0.89 -7.58 -10.82
C SER A 115 0.64 -7.41 -10.87
N LEU A 116 1.19 -6.77 -11.91
CA LEU A 116 2.63 -6.46 -11.99
C LEU A 116 3.05 -5.55 -10.83
N CYS A 117 2.25 -4.52 -10.54
CA CYS A 117 2.49 -3.60 -9.43
C CYS A 117 2.57 -4.36 -8.09
N ASN A 118 1.65 -5.29 -7.84
CA ASN A 118 1.65 -6.11 -6.63
C ASN A 118 2.87 -7.04 -6.57
N ARG A 119 3.24 -7.71 -7.67
CA ARG A 119 4.42 -8.59 -7.70
C ARG A 119 5.73 -7.84 -7.45
N ILE A 120 5.87 -6.61 -7.95
CA ILE A 120 7.01 -5.74 -7.64
C ILE A 120 7.01 -5.38 -6.16
N ARG A 121 5.84 -5.02 -5.60
CA ARG A 121 5.68 -4.76 -4.17
C ARG A 121 6.10 -5.95 -3.30
N GLU A 122 5.65 -7.16 -3.65
CA GLU A 122 5.99 -8.40 -2.93
C GLU A 122 7.49 -8.65 -2.91
N ARG A 123 8.17 -8.45 -4.03
CA ARG A 123 9.63 -8.57 -4.10
C ARG A 123 10.34 -7.55 -3.20
N MET A 124 9.86 -6.29 -3.19
CA MET A 124 10.39 -5.27 -2.27
C MET A 124 10.16 -5.65 -0.81
N ALA A 125 8.98 -6.15 -0.47
CA ALA A 125 8.65 -6.58 0.89
C ALA A 125 9.52 -7.76 1.33
N ALA A 126 9.69 -8.76 0.48
CA ALA A 126 10.55 -9.92 0.74
C ALA A 126 12.02 -9.53 0.93
N GLU A 127 12.51 -8.51 0.21
CA GLU A 127 13.89 -8.04 0.37
C GLU A 127 14.09 -7.25 1.67
N ILE A 128 13.07 -6.51 2.13
CA ILE A 128 13.14 -5.76 3.39
C ILE A 128 13.13 -6.70 4.61
N ASP A 129 12.23 -7.67 4.63
CA ASP A 129 11.95 -8.55 5.77
C ASP A 129 12.29 -10.02 5.47
N GLY A 130 13.34 -10.27 4.68
CA GLY A 130 13.77 -11.63 4.36
C GLY A 130 14.11 -12.42 5.61
N GLY A 131 13.34 -13.49 5.89
CA GLY A 131 13.49 -14.34 7.08
C GLY A 131 12.72 -13.86 8.31
N GLU A 132 11.71 -12.97 8.17
CA GLU A 132 10.82 -12.61 9.27
C GLU A 132 9.89 -13.79 9.61
N ASP A 133 9.90 -14.23 10.86
CA ASP A 133 9.05 -15.32 11.37
C ASP A 133 7.83 -14.81 12.16
N TYR A 134 7.72 -13.49 12.36
CA TYR A 134 6.67 -12.86 13.15
C TYR A 134 5.87 -11.88 12.30
N PHE A 135 4.59 -12.15 12.15
CA PHE A 135 3.68 -11.29 11.41
C PHE A 135 2.56 -10.76 12.31
N CYS A 136 2.04 -9.60 11.98
CA CYS A 136 0.83 -9.06 12.58
C CYS A 136 -0.28 -9.02 11.53
N ILE A 137 -1.49 -9.46 11.91
CA ILE A 137 -2.68 -9.46 11.07
C ILE A 137 -3.74 -8.53 11.67
N ASP A 138 -4.36 -7.74 10.83
CA ASP A 138 -5.50 -6.89 11.21
C ASP A 138 -6.33 -6.53 9.96
N SER A 139 -7.52 -5.96 10.15
CA SER A 139 -8.39 -5.53 9.07
C SER A 139 -8.82 -4.07 9.20
N LYS A 140 -9.07 -3.42 8.05
CA LYS A 140 -9.50 -2.03 7.97
C LYS A 140 -10.73 -1.89 7.08
N PRO A 141 -11.83 -1.23 7.54
CA PRO A 141 -12.95 -0.88 6.69
C PRO A 141 -12.55 0.03 5.52
N ILE A 142 -13.01 -0.30 4.33
CA ILE A 142 -12.86 0.50 3.10
C ILE A 142 -14.25 0.82 2.58
N GLU A 143 -14.75 1.99 2.92
CA GLU A 143 -16.06 2.46 2.47
C GLU A 143 -16.04 2.81 0.98
N VAL A 144 -17.07 2.41 0.25
CA VAL A 144 -17.25 2.78 -1.16
C VAL A 144 -18.17 3.98 -1.34
N CYS A 145 -19.05 4.23 -0.38
CA CYS A 145 -19.89 5.41 -0.33
C CYS A 145 -20.43 5.63 1.09
N ARG A 146 -20.94 6.82 1.37
CA ARG A 146 -21.63 7.11 2.64
C ARG A 146 -22.76 6.11 2.85
N PHE A 147 -22.90 5.56 4.05
CA PHE A 147 -23.89 4.53 4.38
C PHE A 147 -25.32 4.91 3.95
N ALA A 148 -25.75 6.14 4.15
CA ALA A 148 -27.06 6.63 3.70
C ALA A 148 -27.31 6.53 2.19
N ARG A 149 -26.28 6.30 1.37
CA ARG A 149 -26.37 6.19 -0.10
C ARG A 149 -26.18 4.76 -0.63
N PHE A 150 -25.98 3.75 0.23
CA PHE A 150 -25.60 2.41 -0.21
C PHE A 150 -26.60 1.78 -1.19
N LYS A 151 -27.91 2.00 -1.00
CA LYS A 151 -28.96 1.49 -1.91
C LYS A 151 -28.86 2.04 -3.34
N ARG A 152 -28.23 3.22 -3.51
CA ARG A 152 -28.01 3.88 -4.81
C ARG A 152 -26.63 3.58 -5.40
N CYS A 153 -25.77 2.90 -4.67
CA CYS A 153 -24.41 2.57 -5.13
C CYS A 153 -24.47 1.65 -6.34
N SER A 154 -23.79 2.01 -7.41
CA SER A 154 -23.73 1.21 -8.65
C SER A 154 -22.50 0.31 -8.71
N MET A 155 -21.57 0.43 -7.75
CA MET A 155 -20.35 -0.39 -7.72
C MET A 155 -20.71 -1.87 -7.56
N GLY A 156 -20.13 -2.71 -8.41
CA GLY A 156 -20.33 -4.16 -8.34
C GLY A 156 -21.70 -4.67 -8.83
N ARG A 157 -22.60 -3.83 -9.33
CA ARG A 157 -23.93 -4.29 -9.81
C ARG A 157 -23.87 -5.32 -10.92
N LYS A 158 -22.79 -5.31 -11.72
CA LYS A 158 -22.58 -6.27 -12.83
C LYS A 158 -21.83 -7.54 -12.41
N ASP A 159 -21.22 -7.52 -11.23
CA ASP A 159 -20.44 -8.63 -10.67
C ASP A 159 -20.86 -8.81 -9.21
N PHE A 160 -21.89 -9.62 -9.01
CA PHE A 160 -22.47 -9.84 -7.69
C PHE A 160 -21.51 -10.48 -6.70
N GLU A 161 -20.59 -11.31 -7.19
CA GLU A 161 -19.58 -11.96 -6.33
C GLU A 161 -18.59 -10.95 -5.76
N LYS A 162 -18.26 -9.90 -6.54
CA LYS A 162 -17.34 -8.83 -6.13
C LYS A 162 -18.06 -7.57 -5.62
N ALA A 163 -19.38 -7.59 -5.52
CA ALA A 163 -20.16 -6.45 -5.03
C ALA A 163 -19.82 -6.15 -3.57
N PRO A 164 -19.74 -4.86 -3.18
CA PRO A 164 -19.57 -4.49 -1.78
C PRO A 164 -20.78 -4.90 -0.94
N SER A 165 -20.62 -5.04 0.36
CA SER A 165 -21.67 -5.40 1.29
C SER A 165 -21.70 -4.47 2.51
N VAL A 166 -22.75 -4.60 3.32
CA VAL A 166 -22.84 -3.93 4.63
C VAL A 166 -21.99 -4.70 5.63
N GLY A 167 -21.17 -3.99 6.38
CA GLY A 167 -20.40 -4.48 7.51
C GLY A 167 -20.56 -3.60 8.73
N TYR A 168 -20.11 -4.08 9.87
CA TYR A 168 -20.10 -3.35 11.13
C TYR A 168 -18.66 -3.15 11.61
N CYS A 169 -18.29 -1.91 11.88
CA CYS A 169 -16.99 -1.57 12.46
C CYS A 169 -17.13 -1.47 13.98
N ALA A 170 -16.73 -2.51 14.72
CA ALA A 170 -16.90 -2.57 16.17
C ALA A 170 -16.12 -1.46 16.92
N SER A 171 -14.93 -1.09 16.43
CA SER A 171 -14.10 -0.05 17.04
C SER A 171 -14.70 1.36 16.93
N GLN A 172 -15.55 1.61 15.94
CA GLN A 172 -16.20 2.89 15.72
C GLN A 172 -17.70 2.87 16.06
N GLY A 173 -18.28 1.69 16.31
CA GLY A 173 -19.70 1.53 16.61
C GLY A 173 -20.62 1.86 15.42
N VAL A 174 -20.16 1.75 14.17
CA VAL A 174 -20.91 2.19 12.99
C VAL A 174 -21.01 1.10 11.92
N PHE A 175 -22.15 1.12 11.20
CA PHE A 175 -22.30 0.36 9.97
C PHE A 175 -21.70 1.11 8.80
N TYR A 176 -21.08 0.37 7.87
CA TYR A 176 -20.53 0.90 6.63
C TYR A 176 -20.88 0.00 5.45
N TYR A 177 -20.80 0.54 4.25
CA TYR A 177 -20.98 -0.21 3.01
C TYR A 177 -19.71 -0.19 2.17
N GLY A 178 -19.15 -1.37 1.93
CA GLY A 178 -17.86 -1.46 1.22
C GLY A 178 -17.20 -2.82 1.34
N TYR A 179 -15.90 -2.74 1.53
CA TYR A 179 -14.99 -3.88 1.65
C TYR A 179 -14.23 -3.80 2.97
N LYS A 180 -13.53 -4.87 3.26
CA LYS A 180 -12.58 -4.96 4.35
C LYS A 180 -11.20 -5.25 3.78
N LEU A 181 -10.24 -4.39 4.03
CA LEU A 181 -8.84 -4.61 3.72
C LEU A 181 -8.23 -5.42 4.86
N HIS A 182 -7.88 -6.66 4.60
CA HIS A 182 -7.05 -7.47 5.48
C HIS A 182 -5.59 -7.28 5.12
N ALA A 183 -4.71 -7.18 6.11
CA ALA A 183 -3.29 -7.05 5.89
C ALA A 183 -2.49 -7.93 6.85
N LEU A 184 -1.49 -8.59 6.32
CA LEU A 184 -0.44 -9.29 7.04
C LEU A 184 0.85 -8.47 6.89
N CYS A 185 1.42 -7.98 7.98
CA CYS A 185 2.65 -7.21 7.95
C CYS A 185 3.71 -7.78 8.91
N GLY A 186 4.98 -7.64 8.55
CA GLY A 186 6.09 -7.95 9.43
C GLY A 186 6.19 -6.97 10.61
N LEU A 187 7.01 -7.28 11.60
CA LEU A 187 7.26 -6.37 12.73
C LEU A 187 7.99 -5.08 12.32
N SER A 188 8.57 -5.03 11.14
CA SER A 188 9.07 -3.81 10.49
C SER A 188 7.95 -2.82 10.12
N GLY A 189 6.72 -3.34 9.88
CA GLY A 189 5.55 -2.61 9.38
C GLY A 189 5.45 -2.61 7.85
N VAL A 190 6.09 -3.57 7.18
CA VAL A 190 5.95 -3.80 5.73
C VAL A 190 4.82 -4.78 5.49
N ILE A 191 3.92 -4.48 4.55
CA ILE A 191 2.83 -5.38 4.17
C ILE A 191 3.40 -6.48 3.29
N HIS A 192 3.26 -7.72 3.72
CA HIS A 192 3.64 -8.90 2.96
C HIS A 192 2.48 -9.42 2.11
N SER A 193 1.32 -9.59 2.72
CA SER A 193 0.10 -10.02 2.05
C SER A 193 -1.08 -9.14 2.43
N PHE A 194 -2.04 -9.01 1.54
CA PHE A 194 -3.31 -8.33 1.81
C PHE A 194 -4.40 -8.87 0.89
N ASP A 195 -5.64 -8.77 1.34
CA ASP A 195 -6.82 -9.08 0.54
C ASP A 195 -7.95 -8.08 0.81
N LEU A 196 -8.88 -8.00 -0.14
CA LEU A 196 -10.08 -7.17 -0.08
C LEU A 196 -11.32 -8.05 -0.13
N THR A 197 -11.89 -8.34 1.03
CA THR A 197 -13.14 -9.07 1.13
C THR A 197 -14.36 -8.14 1.19
N LYS A 198 -15.57 -8.69 0.94
CA LYS A 198 -16.81 -7.97 1.24
C LYS A 198 -16.87 -7.61 2.73
N ALA A 199 -17.42 -6.46 3.07
CA ALA A 199 -17.49 -5.99 4.47
C ALA A 199 -18.20 -6.95 5.43
N SER A 200 -19.12 -7.81 4.94
CA SER A 200 -19.81 -8.82 5.72
C SER A 200 -18.98 -10.07 6.03
N VAL A 201 -17.84 -10.27 5.37
CA VAL A 201 -16.99 -11.44 5.58
C VAL A 201 -16.26 -11.31 6.92
N HIS A 202 -16.25 -12.37 7.73
CA HIS A 202 -15.58 -12.37 9.02
C HIS A 202 -14.04 -12.43 8.82
N ASP A 203 -13.29 -11.71 9.65
CA ASP A 203 -11.83 -11.54 9.53
C ASP A 203 -11.06 -12.87 9.53
N ILE A 204 -11.58 -13.85 10.24
CA ILE A 204 -10.98 -15.18 10.37
C ILE A 204 -10.80 -15.90 9.01
N HIS A 205 -11.63 -15.56 8.01
CA HIS A 205 -11.55 -16.22 6.70
C HIS A 205 -10.25 -15.89 5.95
N TYR A 206 -9.66 -14.73 6.20
CA TYR A 206 -8.38 -14.36 5.59
C TYR A 206 -7.21 -15.26 6.07
N LEU A 207 -7.33 -15.88 7.24
CA LEU A 207 -6.32 -16.84 7.70
C LEU A 207 -6.19 -18.08 6.79
N LYS A 208 -7.23 -18.41 6.01
CA LYS A 208 -7.17 -19.49 5.02
C LYS A 208 -6.23 -19.15 3.87
N ASP A 209 -6.21 -17.86 3.46
CA ASP A 209 -5.32 -17.40 2.40
C ASP A 209 -3.88 -17.29 2.94
N VAL A 210 -3.73 -16.81 4.18
CA VAL A 210 -2.41 -16.76 4.85
C VAL A 210 -1.75 -18.13 4.89
N LYS A 211 -2.48 -19.22 5.22
CA LYS A 211 -1.88 -20.55 5.30
C LYS A 211 -1.47 -21.17 3.95
N VAL A 212 -1.97 -20.62 2.82
CA VAL A 212 -1.54 -21.05 1.49
C VAL A 212 -0.15 -20.53 1.15
N ASP A 213 0.13 -19.29 1.57
CA ASP A 213 1.35 -18.56 1.18
C ASP A 213 2.45 -18.60 2.26
N TYR A 214 2.09 -18.92 3.52
CA TYR A 214 2.99 -18.87 4.68
C TYR A 214 3.01 -20.18 5.44
N SER A 215 4.18 -20.48 6.03
CA SER A 215 4.39 -21.62 6.93
C SER A 215 5.52 -21.30 7.91
N ASN A 216 5.61 -22.11 9.00
CA ASN A 216 6.68 -22.02 10.00
C ASN A 216 6.84 -20.62 10.61
N CYS A 217 5.73 -19.94 10.90
CA CYS A 217 5.76 -18.58 11.42
C CYS A 217 4.75 -18.35 12.55
N THR A 218 4.87 -17.22 13.23
CA THR A 218 3.92 -16.77 14.25
C THR A 218 3.13 -15.59 13.72
N VAL A 219 1.79 -15.72 13.71
CA VAL A 219 0.86 -14.65 13.32
C VAL A 219 0.21 -14.10 14.58
N ILE A 220 0.32 -12.79 14.78
CA ILE A 220 -0.22 -12.07 15.94
C ILE A 220 -1.47 -11.31 15.48
N GLY A 221 -2.63 -11.68 16.01
CA GLY A 221 -3.92 -11.07 15.68
C GLY A 221 -4.65 -10.49 16.89
N ASP A 222 -5.76 -9.82 16.63
CA ASP A 222 -6.66 -9.35 17.67
C ASP A 222 -7.67 -10.44 18.10
N ARG A 223 -8.58 -10.08 19.02
CA ARG A 223 -9.62 -11.01 19.51
C ARG A 223 -10.65 -11.43 18.44
N GLY A 224 -10.70 -10.74 17.31
CA GLY A 224 -11.54 -11.09 16.16
C GLY A 224 -11.10 -12.36 15.47
N TYR A 225 -9.86 -12.78 15.67
CA TYR A 225 -9.28 -14.00 15.10
C TYR A 225 -9.35 -15.23 16.04
N ILE A 226 -10.03 -15.13 17.19
CA ILE A 226 -10.16 -16.27 18.15
C ILE A 226 -11.02 -17.37 17.55
N SER A 227 -10.42 -18.53 17.29
CA SER A 227 -11.10 -19.79 16.95
C SER A 227 -10.16 -20.96 17.20
N ALA A 228 -10.51 -21.83 18.14
CA ALA A 228 -9.71 -23.01 18.44
C ALA A 228 -9.52 -23.92 17.22
N GLN A 229 -10.58 -24.12 16.42
CA GLN A 229 -10.53 -24.94 15.22
C GLN A 229 -9.58 -24.39 14.17
N VAL A 230 -9.60 -23.05 13.91
CA VAL A 230 -8.71 -22.42 12.93
C VAL A 230 -7.27 -22.38 13.44
N GLN A 231 -7.06 -22.15 14.74
CA GLN A 231 -5.73 -22.20 15.35
C GLN A 231 -5.09 -23.58 15.19
N LEU A 232 -5.87 -24.64 15.44
CA LEU A 232 -5.41 -26.03 15.28
C LEU A 232 -5.08 -26.33 13.80
N ASP A 233 -5.99 -25.98 12.88
CA ASP A 233 -5.79 -26.17 11.43
C ASP A 233 -4.54 -25.46 10.91
N LEU A 234 -4.31 -24.20 11.30
CA LEU A 234 -3.11 -23.45 10.95
C LEU A 234 -1.82 -24.11 11.46
N PHE A 235 -1.85 -24.61 12.69
CA PHE A 235 -0.70 -25.27 13.29
C PHE A 235 -0.41 -26.61 12.63
N GLU A 236 -1.42 -27.47 12.46
CA GLU A 236 -1.25 -28.82 11.91
C GLU A 236 -0.88 -28.81 10.42
N THR A 237 -1.46 -27.89 9.64
CA THR A 237 -1.29 -27.89 8.17
C THR A 237 -0.13 -27.04 7.66
N ALA A 238 0.23 -25.97 8.38
CA ALA A 238 1.24 -25.02 7.93
C ALA A 238 2.29 -24.66 9.00
N ASN A 239 2.21 -25.26 10.20
CA ASN A 239 3.05 -24.90 11.34
C ASN A 239 3.01 -23.39 11.65
N ILE A 240 1.82 -22.79 11.51
CA ILE A 240 1.58 -21.38 11.85
C ILE A 240 1.02 -21.31 13.27
N ARG A 241 1.73 -20.58 14.13
CA ARG A 241 1.28 -20.28 15.48
C ARG A 241 0.48 -18.98 15.49
N LEU A 242 -0.84 -19.07 15.72
CA LEU A 242 -1.70 -17.89 15.84
C LEU A 242 -1.78 -17.45 17.31
N GLU A 243 -1.20 -16.27 17.61
CA GLU A 243 -1.21 -15.65 18.92
C GLU A 243 -2.27 -14.55 18.98
N VAL A 244 -3.28 -14.75 19.81
CA VAL A 244 -4.38 -13.80 20.05
C VAL A 244 -4.58 -13.59 21.55
N PRO A 245 -4.97 -12.37 22.00
CA PRO A 245 -5.18 -12.12 23.43
C PRO A 245 -6.42 -12.86 23.92
N TYR A 246 -6.28 -13.58 25.02
CA TYR A 246 -7.38 -14.28 25.65
C TYR A 246 -8.42 -13.32 26.24
N ARG A 247 -9.67 -13.76 26.26
CA ARG A 247 -10.73 -13.03 26.99
C ARG A 247 -10.60 -13.36 28.48
N CYS A 248 -10.92 -12.39 29.36
CA CYS A 248 -10.82 -12.56 30.82
C CYS A 248 -11.70 -13.71 31.36
N ASN A 249 -12.75 -14.08 30.63
CA ASN A 249 -13.70 -15.13 30.99
C ASN A 249 -13.35 -16.50 30.34
N GLN A 250 -12.21 -16.65 29.68
CA GLN A 250 -11.78 -17.95 29.16
C GLN A 250 -11.22 -18.82 30.28
N LYS A 251 -11.62 -20.12 30.29
CA LYS A 251 -11.18 -21.10 31.29
C LYS A 251 -9.66 -21.29 31.30
N GLU A 252 -9.04 -21.26 30.13
CA GLU A 252 -7.59 -21.44 29.96
C GLU A 252 -6.91 -20.10 29.67
N TRP A 253 -6.98 -19.17 30.61
CA TRP A 253 -6.34 -17.88 30.45
C TRP A 253 -4.81 -18.03 30.39
N LYS A 254 -4.18 -17.37 29.41
CA LYS A 254 -2.73 -17.28 29.26
C LYS A 254 -2.34 -15.79 29.19
N PRO A 255 -1.12 -15.42 29.66
CA PRO A 255 -0.61 -14.09 29.51
C PRO A 255 -0.47 -13.71 28.03
N THR A 256 -0.60 -12.43 27.73
CA THR A 256 -0.45 -11.92 26.36
C THR A 256 0.97 -12.18 25.85
N PHE A 257 1.09 -12.62 24.60
CA PHE A 257 2.37 -12.85 23.95
C PHE A 257 3.26 -11.61 23.99
N PRO A 258 4.56 -11.71 24.36
CA PRO A 258 5.41 -10.54 24.60
C PRO A 258 5.51 -9.53 23.46
N ALA A 259 5.53 -10.02 22.21
CA ALA A 259 5.58 -9.14 21.03
C ALA A 259 4.24 -8.50 20.66
N PHE A 260 3.13 -8.87 21.32
CA PHE A 260 1.77 -8.46 20.96
C PHE A 260 1.61 -6.93 20.91
N ALA A 261 2.05 -6.21 21.95
CA ALA A 261 1.89 -4.76 22.02
C ALA A 261 2.68 -4.05 20.90
N LYS A 262 3.90 -4.54 20.61
CA LYS A 262 4.74 -4.01 19.52
C LYS A 262 4.11 -4.26 18.16
N ALA A 263 3.62 -5.47 17.91
CA ALA A 263 2.97 -5.88 16.67
C ALA A 263 1.70 -5.04 16.41
N ARG A 264 0.81 -4.94 17.42
CA ARG A 264 -0.41 -4.13 17.32
C ARG A 264 -0.11 -2.66 17.00
N LYS A 265 0.78 -2.03 17.78
CA LYS A 265 1.19 -0.64 17.52
C LYS A 265 1.74 -0.46 16.11
N ARG A 266 2.42 -1.46 15.56
CA ARG A 266 3.00 -1.40 14.23
C ARG A 266 1.93 -1.40 13.14
N ILE A 267 0.97 -2.34 13.18
CA ILE A 267 -0.09 -2.41 12.16
C ILE A 267 -1.07 -1.23 12.26
N GLU A 268 -1.37 -0.75 13.48
CA GLU A 268 -2.17 0.44 13.70
C GLU A 268 -1.49 1.69 13.11
N THR A 269 -0.18 1.85 13.31
CA THR A 269 0.60 2.93 12.69
C THR A 269 0.58 2.84 11.17
N LEU A 270 0.72 1.63 10.62
CA LEU A 270 0.67 1.39 9.19
C LEU A 270 -0.68 1.79 8.59
N PHE A 271 -1.80 1.36 9.21
CA PHE A 271 -3.13 1.77 8.76
C PHE A 271 -3.38 3.27 8.90
N SER A 272 -2.86 3.92 9.96
CA SER A 272 -2.91 5.39 10.08
C SER A 272 -2.15 6.05 8.93
N GLN A 273 -0.93 5.60 8.61
CA GLN A 273 -0.17 6.13 7.48
C GLN A 273 -0.91 5.95 6.14
N LEU A 274 -1.51 4.78 5.90
CA LEU A 274 -2.32 4.53 4.70
C LEU A 274 -3.55 5.46 4.63
N CYS A 275 -4.18 5.77 5.76
CA CYS A 275 -5.31 6.70 5.80
C CYS A 275 -4.89 8.16 5.60
N ASP A 276 -3.86 8.61 6.33
CA ASP A 276 -3.53 10.03 6.45
C ASP A 276 -2.63 10.51 5.31
N GLN A 277 -1.67 9.67 4.89
CA GLN A 277 -0.70 10.04 3.86
C GLN A 277 -1.09 9.55 2.46
N PHE A 278 -1.70 8.36 2.37
CA PHE A 278 -2.09 7.76 1.09
C PHE A 278 -3.60 7.80 0.84
N MET A 279 -4.38 8.37 1.76
CA MET A 279 -5.83 8.56 1.61
C MET A 279 -6.57 7.27 1.18
N ILE A 280 -6.23 6.11 1.79
CA ILE A 280 -6.75 4.81 1.35
C ILE A 280 -8.28 4.71 1.49
N ILE A 281 -8.86 5.46 2.41
CA ILE A 281 -10.31 5.54 2.62
C ILE A 281 -11.02 6.43 1.58
N ARG A 282 -10.29 7.25 0.81
CA ARG A 282 -10.88 8.07 -0.26
C ARG A 282 -11.00 7.24 -1.52
N ASN A 283 -12.24 6.94 -1.90
CA ASN A 283 -12.51 6.16 -3.08
C ASN A 283 -13.30 6.96 -4.12
N TYR A 284 -12.69 7.13 -5.29
CA TYR A 284 -13.32 7.73 -6.48
C TYR A 284 -13.52 6.70 -7.60
N ALA A 285 -13.24 5.43 -7.36
CA ALA A 285 -13.43 4.37 -8.33
C ALA A 285 -14.93 4.16 -8.58
N LYS A 286 -15.27 3.92 -9.84
CA LYS A 286 -16.65 3.66 -10.28
C LYS A 286 -16.96 2.17 -10.41
N ASP A 287 -15.93 1.34 -10.44
CA ASP A 287 -15.99 -0.11 -10.55
C ASP A 287 -15.01 -0.79 -9.58
N THR A 288 -15.23 -2.07 -9.30
CA THR A 288 -14.43 -2.87 -8.35
C THR A 288 -12.98 -3.01 -8.79
N GLY A 289 -12.72 -3.23 -10.07
CA GLY A 289 -11.36 -3.33 -10.61
C GLY A 289 -10.57 -2.03 -10.44
N GLY A 290 -11.22 -0.88 -10.64
CA GLY A 290 -10.63 0.43 -10.38
C GLY A 290 -10.33 0.67 -8.90
N LEU A 291 -11.19 0.19 -8.00
CA LEU A 291 -10.93 0.25 -6.55
C LEU A 291 -9.71 -0.60 -6.18
N PHE A 292 -9.67 -1.86 -6.62
CA PHE A 292 -8.57 -2.77 -6.31
C PHE A 292 -7.23 -2.25 -6.85
N ALA A 293 -7.20 -1.74 -8.08
CA ALA A 293 -6.00 -1.13 -8.65
C ALA A 293 -5.51 0.09 -7.84
N ARG A 294 -6.43 0.90 -7.28
CA ARG A 294 -6.09 2.03 -6.39
C ARG A 294 -5.52 1.55 -5.05
N ILE A 295 -6.13 0.55 -4.43
CA ILE A 295 -5.64 -0.02 -3.16
C ILE A 295 -4.24 -0.61 -3.34
N ILE A 296 -4.04 -1.40 -4.41
CA ILE A 296 -2.71 -1.95 -4.76
C ILE A 296 -1.71 -0.81 -4.95
N GLY A 297 -2.07 0.25 -5.69
CA GLY A 297 -1.20 1.41 -5.91
C GLY A 297 -0.77 2.08 -4.60
N LYS A 298 -1.70 2.29 -3.66
CA LYS A 298 -1.42 2.92 -2.35
C LYS A 298 -0.53 2.06 -1.46
N ILE A 299 -0.79 0.75 -1.41
CA ILE A 299 0.04 -0.19 -0.66
C ILE A 299 1.43 -0.29 -1.31
N SER A 300 1.53 -0.32 -2.63
CA SER A 300 2.82 -0.32 -3.32
C SER A 300 3.59 1.00 -3.13
N ALA A 301 2.89 2.12 -3.04
CA ALA A 301 3.49 3.43 -2.80
C ALA A 301 4.11 3.54 -1.39
N ILE A 302 3.45 3.03 -0.36
CA ILE A 302 4.09 2.99 0.97
C ILE A 302 5.28 2.01 0.98
N THR A 303 5.14 0.85 0.32
CA THR A 303 6.20 -0.17 0.28
C THR A 303 7.45 0.33 -0.45
N ILE A 304 7.33 1.06 -1.58
CA ILE A 304 8.52 1.60 -2.26
C ILE A 304 9.25 2.64 -1.42
N LEU A 305 8.53 3.46 -0.62
CA LEU A 305 9.18 4.39 0.32
C LEU A 305 9.89 3.64 1.46
N GLN A 306 9.28 2.58 1.98
CA GLN A 306 9.89 1.70 2.97
C GLN A 306 11.15 1.04 2.40
N TYR A 307 11.10 0.56 1.16
CA TYR A 307 12.22 -0.01 0.43
C TYR A 307 13.38 0.98 0.23
N ILE A 308 13.09 2.22 -0.14
CA ILE A 308 14.10 3.28 -0.25
C ILE A 308 14.76 3.55 1.11
N ASN A 309 13.97 3.61 2.19
CA ASN A 309 14.52 3.78 3.53
C ASN A 309 15.43 2.61 3.91
N TYR A 310 14.98 1.38 3.65
CA TYR A 310 15.77 0.17 3.88
C TYR A 310 17.12 0.22 3.14
N LYS A 311 17.12 0.50 1.84
CA LYS A 311 18.35 0.62 1.02
C LYS A 311 19.29 1.72 1.52
N ASN A 312 18.76 2.76 2.15
CA ASN A 312 19.55 3.89 2.66
C ASN A 312 19.86 3.76 4.18
N GLY A 313 19.61 2.63 4.82
CA GLY A 313 19.82 2.43 6.26
C GLY A 313 18.98 3.36 7.15
N LYS A 314 17.86 3.88 6.62
CA LYS A 314 16.95 4.77 7.35
C LYS A 314 15.81 4.00 8.03
N PRO A 315 15.17 4.54 9.08
CA PRO A 315 14.03 3.88 9.72
C PRO A 315 12.88 3.59 8.75
N ILE A 316 12.57 2.30 8.52
CA ILE A 316 11.61 1.81 7.53
C ILE A 316 10.23 2.48 7.70
N GLY A 317 9.71 2.55 8.92
CA GLY A 317 8.39 3.11 9.20
C GLY A 317 8.27 4.64 9.06
N ARG A 318 9.38 5.36 8.84
CA ARG A 318 9.38 6.82 8.63
C ARG A 318 9.41 7.13 7.13
N VAL A 319 8.32 6.80 6.44
CA VAL A 319 8.23 6.86 4.96
C VAL A 319 8.57 8.21 4.35
N LYS A 320 8.36 9.32 5.06
CA LYS A 320 8.75 10.66 4.59
C LYS A 320 10.25 10.83 4.40
N TYR A 321 11.08 10.06 5.10
CA TYR A 321 12.55 10.13 4.97
C TYR A 321 13.07 9.57 3.64
N ALA A 322 12.27 8.80 2.92
CA ALA A 322 12.63 8.24 1.62
C ALA A 322 12.79 9.30 0.52
N LEU A 323 12.14 10.45 0.68
CA LEU A 323 12.15 11.53 -0.29
C LEU A 323 13.15 12.66 0.03
N ILE A 324 13.84 12.52 1.17
CA ILE A 324 14.85 13.49 1.62
C ILE A 324 16.25 13.09 1.16
#